data_56de47580a51158a3be2bc1058fc3913
#
_entry.id   56de47580a51158a3be2bc1058fc3913
#
_cell.length_a   1.000
_cell.length_b   1.000
_cell.length_c   1.000
_cell.angle_alpha   90.00
_cell.angle_beta   90.00
_cell.angle_gamma   90.00
#
_symmetry.space_group_name_H-M   'P 1'
#
loop_
_entity.id
_entity.type
_entity.pdbx_description
1 polymer ?
#
loop_
_entity_poly.entity_id
_entity_poly.type
_entity_poly.pdbx_seq_one_letter_code
_entity_poly.pdbx_strand_id
1 'polypeptide(L)'
;MANHLPEQIASLLIPMVGRPLLLPNVAVAEIVPWQEPVKLEGKPYWVLGEVEWRGIKVPVISLELMNDPELEDAYQGNRLAVLNGVGQTDKPFYALSVQGIPRLVRVFPDEV
;
A
#
# COMPACT_ATOMS: atom_id res chain seq x y z
N MET A 1 -33.26 -10.32 -3.03
CA MET A 1 -32.93 -10.28 -3.53
C MET A 1 -31.95 -10.27 -3.86
N ALA A 2 -31.70 -10.15 -4.01
CA ALA A 2 -30.82 -10.18 -4.17
C ALA A 2 -30.17 -10.04 -5.19
N ASN A 3 -29.62 -9.61 -5.46
CA ASN A 3 -29.07 -9.46 -6.41
C ASN A 3 -28.13 -10.25 -6.64
N HIS A 4 -28.07 -10.86 -7.22
CA HIS A 4 -27.34 -11.89 -7.46
C HIS A 4 -26.54 -11.88 -8.69
N LEU A 5 -26.32 -10.75 -9.23
CA LEU A 5 -25.33 -10.59 -10.26
C LEU A 5 -23.98 -10.69 -9.65
N PRO A 6 -22.97 -11.21 -10.35
CA PRO A 6 -21.60 -11.17 -9.84
C PRO A 6 -21.25 -9.74 -9.56
N GLU A 7 -20.83 -9.47 -8.38
CA GLU A 7 -20.48 -8.12 -8.03
C GLU A 7 -19.11 -7.79 -8.52
N GLN A 8 -18.96 -6.61 -9.04
CA GLN A 8 -17.66 -6.08 -9.38
C GLN A 8 -17.01 -5.57 -8.12
N ILE A 9 -15.75 -5.93 -7.93
CA ILE A 9 -14.99 -5.44 -6.81
C ILE A 9 -14.23 -4.22 -7.28
N ALA A 10 -14.53 -3.06 -6.71
CA ALA A 10 -13.80 -1.85 -7.02
C ALA A 10 -12.42 -1.98 -6.39
N SER A 11 -11.38 -1.96 -7.21
CA SER A 11 -10.02 -2.20 -6.78
C SER A 11 -9.10 -1.14 -7.33
N LEU A 12 -7.96 -0.97 -6.69
CA LEU A 12 -6.92 -0.06 -7.15
C LEU A 12 -5.77 -0.87 -7.69
N LEU A 13 -5.38 -0.56 -8.91
CA LEU A 13 -4.21 -1.13 -9.53
C LEU A 13 -3.06 -0.16 -9.28
N ILE A 14 -2.14 -0.56 -8.44
CA ILE A 14 -1.10 0.32 -7.92
C ILE A 14 0.22 0.03 -8.61
N PRO A 15 0.82 1.04 -9.27
CA PRO A 15 2.11 0.81 -9.92
C PRO A 15 3.21 0.50 -8.91
N MET A 16 3.95 -0.55 -9.19
CA MET A 16 5.08 -0.98 -8.38
C MET A 16 6.23 -1.32 -9.32
N VAL A 17 7.43 -1.44 -8.76
CA VAL A 17 8.54 -1.94 -9.54
C VAL A 17 8.29 -3.41 -9.85
N GLY A 18 8.30 -3.76 -11.13
CA GLY A 18 8.01 -5.12 -11.55
C GLY A 18 6.54 -5.28 -11.88
N ARG A 19 5.77 -5.81 -10.96
CA ARG A 19 4.37 -6.12 -11.19
C ARG A 19 3.47 -5.17 -10.43
N PRO A 20 2.34 -4.73 -10.99
CA PRO A 20 1.41 -3.89 -10.23
C PRO A 20 0.75 -4.68 -9.10
N LEU A 21 0.34 -3.95 -8.08
CA LEU A 21 -0.36 -4.50 -6.94
C LEU A 21 -1.84 -4.18 -7.07
N LEU A 22 -2.68 -5.18 -6.88
CA LEU A 22 -4.13 -4.99 -6.93
C LEU A 22 -4.69 -5.10 -5.52
N LEU A 23 -5.35 -4.04 -5.06
CA LEU A 23 -5.95 -4.02 -3.74
C LEU A 23 -7.40 -3.60 -3.81
N PRO A 24 -8.28 -4.19 -2.97
CA PRO A 24 -9.64 -3.68 -2.88
C PRO A 24 -9.62 -2.21 -2.48
N ASN A 25 -10.51 -1.44 -3.08
CA ASN A 25 -10.54 -0.01 -2.83
C ASN A 25 -10.73 0.31 -1.35
N VAL A 26 -11.50 -0.52 -0.65
CA VAL A 26 -11.79 -0.29 0.77
C VAL A 26 -10.56 -0.46 1.65
N ALA A 27 -9.52 -1.11 1.17
CA ALA A 27 -8.30 -1.30 1.96
C ALA A 27 -7.44 -0.04 1.98
N VAL A 28 -7.68 0.89 1.06
CA VAL A 28 -6.84 2.08 0.90
C VAL A 28 -7.51 3.26 1.54
N ALA A 29 -6.86 3.85 2.55
CA ALA A 29 -7.40 5.03 3.21
C ALA A 29 -7.14 6.29 2.39
N GLU A 30 -5.94 6.43 1.86
CA GLU A 30 -5.59 7.63 1.10
C GLU A 30 -4.31 7.39 0.31
N ILE A 31 -4.21 8.02 -0.85
CA ILE A 31 -2.98 8.07 -1.62
C ILE A 31 -2.42 9.47 -1.44
N VAL A 32 -1.20 9.57 -0.95
CA VAL A 32 -0.60 10.87 -0.63
C VAL A 32 0.73 11.01 -1.36
N PRO A 33 1.21 12.25 -1.53
CA PRO A 33 2.52 12.46 -2.12
C PRO A 33 3.62 11.81 -1.28
N TRP A 34 4.74 11.55 -1.91
CA TRP A 34 5.88 10.98 -1.21
C TRP A 34 6.35 11.90 -0.09
N GLN A 35 6.62 11.32 1.06
CA GLN A 35 7.30 11.99 2.15
C GLN A 35 8.48 11.11 2.53
N GLU A 36 9.61 11.73 2.82
CA GLU A 36 10.77 10.97 3.22
C GLU A 36 10.56 10.39 4.62
N PRO A 37 10.55 9.07 4.79
CA PRO A 37 10.32 8.49 6.10
C PRO A 37 11.49 8.77 7.04
N VAL A 38 11.16 8.95 8.31
CA VAL A 38 12.17 9.04 9.35
C VAL A 38 12.56 7.62 9.74
N LYS A 39 13.83 7.30 9.57
CA LYS A 39 14.30 5.94 9.76
C LYS A 39 14.14 5.50 11.22
N LEU A 40 13.71 4.26 11.40
CA LEU A 40 13.54 3.67 12.72
C LEU A 40 14.62 2.61 12.94
N GLU A 41 15.20 2.59 14.13
CA GLU A 41 16.21 1.61 14.46
C GLU A 41 15.57 0.30 14.83
N GLY A 42 16.28 -0.79 14.57
CA GLY A 42 15.83 -2.11 14.96
C GLY A 42 14.71 -2.69 14.12
N LYS A 43 14.43 -2.08 12.96
CA LYS A 43 13.38 -2.56 12.08
C LYS A 43 13.97 -3.32 10.89
N PRO A 44 13.20 -4.23 10.30
CA PRO A 44 13.67 -4.91 9.09
C PRO A 44 13.98 -3.93 7.96
N TYR A 45 14.79 -4.36 7.01
CA TYR A 45 15.22 -3.48 5.93
C TYR A 45 14.07 -3.01 5.05
N TRP A 46 12.96 -3.74 5.00
CA TRP A 46 11.81 -3.37 4.18
C TRP A 46 10.91 -2.35 4.87
N VAL A 47 11.20 -2.00 6.13
CA VAL A 47 10.52 -0.89 6.81
C VAL A 47 11.37 0.34 6.58
N LEU A 48 10.88 1.25 5.76
CA LEU A 48 11.65 2.44 5.36
C LEU A 48 11.72 3.47 6.48
N GLY A 49 10.77 3.46 7.39
CA GLY A 49 10.71 4.41 8.46
C GLY A 49 9.28 4.76 8.79
N GLU A 50 9.09 5.98 9.26
CA GLU A 50 7.80 6.48 9.70
C GLU A 50 7.51 7.82 9.08
N VAL A 51 6.26 8.08 8.72
CA VAL A 51 5.83 9.41 8.30
C VAL A 51 4.65 9.82 9.18
N GLU A 52 4.36 11.11 9.19
CA GLU A 52 3.20 11.60 9.90
C GLU A 52 2.05 11.79 8.92
N TRP A 53 0.90 11.22 9.26
CA TRP A 53 -0.29 11.28 8.42
C TRP A 53 -1.47 11.57 9.34
N ARG A 54 -2.10 12.72 9.13
CA ARG A 54 -3.26 13.15 9.92
C ARG A 54 -2.97 13.12 11.42
N GLY A 55 -1.76 13.54 11.80
CA GLY A 55 -1.38 13.59 13.22
C GLY A 55 -0.98 12.24 13.80
N ILE A 56 -0.90 11.19 12.98
CA ILE A 56 -0.52 9.86 13.46
C ILE A 56 0.79 9.46 12.79
N LYS A 57 1.61 8.74 13.53
CA LYS A 57 2.83 8.18 12.96
C LYS A 57 2.51 6.87 12.31
N VAL A 58 2.85 6.74 11.03
CA VAL A 58 2.49 5.60 10.21
C VAL A 58 3.77 4.96 9.67
N PRO A 59 3.98 3.66 9.89
CA PRO A 59 5.17 3.01 9.33
C PRO A 59 5.05 2.90 7.81
N VAL A 60 6.17 3.05 7.13
CA VAL A 60 6.25 2.98 5.68
C VAL A 60 6.97 1.70 5.30
N ILE A 61 6.34 0.92 4.46
CA ILE A 61 6.81 -0.41 4.08
C ILE A 61 7.04 -0.46 2.58
N SER A 62 8.13 -1.10 2.18
CA SER A 62 8.39 -1.40 0.78
C SER A 62 8.17 -2.89 0.54
N LEU A 63 7.07 -3.23 -0.13
CA LEU A 63 6.81 -4.61 -0.50
C LEU A 63 7.85 -5.11 -1.48
N GLU A 64 8.35 -4.23 -2.32
CA GLU A 64 9.36 -4.59 -3.31
C GLU A 64 10.64 -5.03 -2.64
N LEU A 65 11.09 -4.29 -1.63
CA LEU A 65 12.27 -4.69 -0.88
C LEU A 65 12.03 -5.93 -0.05
N MET A 66 10.79 -6.10 0.44
CA MET A 66 10.45 -7.30 1.19
C MET A 66 10.62 -8.55 0.34
N ASN A 67 10.24 -8.46 -0.95
CA ASN A 67 10.34 -9.58 -1.87
C ASN A 67 11.75 -9.75 -2.44
N ASP A 68 12.46 -8.65 -2.63
CA ASP A 68 13.78 -8.70 -3.25
C ASP A 68 14.69 -7.67 -2.60
N PRO A 69 15.50 -8.08 -1.62
CA PRO A 69 16.35 -7.13 -0.89
C PRO A 69 17.38 -6.41 -1.76
N GLU A 70 17.61 -6.89 -2.97
CA GLU A 70 18.61 -6.29 -3.84
C GLU A 70 18.04 -5.19 -4.74
N LEU A 71 16.74 -4.90 -4.63
CA LEU A 71 16.14 -3.84 -5.42
C LEU A 71 16.39 -2.50 -4.73
N GLU A 72 17.55 -1.94 -4.97
CA GLU A 72 17.94 -0.71 -4.29
C GLU A 72 17.04 0.46 -4.66
N ASP A 73 16.57 0.50 -5.89
CA ASP A 73 15.73 1.61 -6.34
C ASP A 73 14.31 1.55 -5.82
N ALA A 74 13.94 0.46 -5.19
CA ALA A 74 12.57 0.28 -4.74
C ALA A 74 12.30 0.93 -3.39
N TYR A 75 13.34 1.45 -2.72
CA TYR A 75 13.11 2.03 -1.42
C TYR A 75 12.41 3.38 -1.49
N GLN A 76 12.60 4.11 -2.56
CA GLN A 76 11.96 5.41 -2.70
C GLN A 76 10.87 5.33 -3.76
N GLY A 77 9.66 5.56 -3.34
CA GLY A 77 8.54 5.57 -4.26
C GLY A 77 8.23 6.96 -4.75
N ASN A 78 7.11 7.05 -5.42
CA ASN A 78 6.61 8.29 -5.99
C ASN A 78 5.42 8.79 -5.15
N ARG A 79 4.72 7.88 -4.51
CA ARG A 79 3.57 8.16 -3.67
C ARG A 79 3.57 7.21 -2.50
N LEU A 80 2.74 7.51 -1.52
CA LEU A 80 2.49 6.59 -0.42
C LEU A 80 1.02 6.20 -0.44
N ALA A 81 0.76 4.91 -0.35
CA ALA A 81 -0.61 4.42 -0.21
C ALA A 81 -0.84 4.10 1.26
N VAL A 82 -1.65 4.90 1.92
CA VAL A 82 -1.96 4.68 3.32
C VAL A 82 -3.08 3.65 3.39
N LEU A 83 -2.81 2.55 4.05
CA LEU A 83 -3.73 1.42 4.12
C LEU A 83 -4.28 1.27 5.52
N ASN A 84 -5.51 0.78 5.59
CA ASN A 84 -6.12 0.44 6.86
C ASN A 84 -5.44 -0.80 7.41
N GLY A 85 -5.13 -0.78 8.70
CA GLY A 85 -4.61 -1.96 9.37
C GLY A 85 -5.67 -3.04 9.45
N VAL A 86 -5.22 -4.28 9.58
CA VAL A 86 -6.11 -5.42 9.61
C VAL A 86 -5.99 -6.10 10.95
N GLY A 87 -7.12 -6.49 11.50
CA GLY A 87 -7.14 -7.25 12.73
C GLY A 87 -6.83 -6.41 13.95
N GLN A 88 -6.33 -7.07 14.97
CA GLN A 88 -6.07 -6.43 16.24
C GLN A 88 -4.62 -6.07 16.35
N THR A 89 -4.28 -4.95 15.75
CA THR A 89 -2.91 -4.49 15.77
C THR A 89 -2.87 -3.13 16.47
N ASP A 90 -1.72 -2.83 17.05
CA ASP A 90 -1.50 -1.54 17.67
C ASP A 90 -1.40 -0.44 16.63
N LYS A 91 -1.19 -0.80 15.38
CA LYS A 91 -1.03 0.17 14.31
C LYS A 91 -2.27 0.15 13.44
N PRO A 92 -3.15 1.17 13.56
CA PRO A 92 -4.37 1.18 12.76
C PRO A 92 -4.12 1.45 11.29
N PHE A 93 -2.96 2.00 10.94
CA PHE A 93 -2.62 2.32 9.55
C PHE A 93 -1.18 1.99 9.27
N TYR A 94 -0.88 1.72 8.01
CA TYR A 94 0.49 1.66 7.54
C TYR A 94 0.51 2.12 6.09
N ALA A 95 1.68 2.50 5.60
CA ALA A 95 1.79 3.06 4.27
C ALA A 95 2.71 2.19 3.42
N LEU A 96 2.34 2.04 2.15
CA LEU A 96 3.16 1.35 1.19
C LEU A 96 3.84 2.37 0.30
N SER A 97 5.13 2.19 0.05
CA SER A 97 5.82 2.94 -0.96
C SER A 97 5.38 2.42 -2.33
N VAL A 98 4.83 3.29 -3.16
CA VAL A 98 4.32 2.89 -4.48
C VAL A 98 4.92 3.80 -5.54
N GLN A 99 4.86 3.36 -6.80
CA GLN A 99 5.61 4.00 -7.86
C GLN A 99 4.81 4.99 -8.70
N GLY A 100 3.55 5.18 -8.36
CA GLY A 100 2.75 6.13 -9.12
C GLY A 100 1.34 6.20 -8.61
N ILE A 101 0.51 6.92 -9.35
CA ILE A 101 -0.88 7.12 -8.98
C ILE A 101 -1.66 5.86 -9.34
N PRO A 102 -2.40 5.29 -8.38
CA PRO A 102 -3.20 4.10 -8.66
C PRO A 102 -4.33 4.39 -9.62
N ARG A 103 -4.77 3.34 -10.28
CA ARG A 103 -5.87 3.41 -11.22
C ARG A 103 -7.01 2.55 -10.69
N LEU A 104 -8.23 3.09 -10.74
CA LEU A 104 -9.39 2.33 -10.31
C LEU A 104 -9.77 1.34 -11.40
N VAL A 105 -9.95 0.09 -11.03
CA VAL A 105 -10.39 -0.96 -11.93
C VAL A 105 -11.50 -1.72 -11.25
N ARG A 106 -12.29 -2.43 -12.06
CA ARG A 106 -13.36 -3.25 -11.53
C ARG A 106 -13.06 -4.70 -11.88
N VAL A 107 -13.10 -5.53 -10.87
CA VAL A 107 -12.71 -6.92 -10.98
C VAL A 107 -13.89 -7.78 -10.57
N PHE A 108 -14.18 -8.80 -11.36
CA PHE A 108 -15.20 -9.77 -10.98
C PHE A 108 -14.55 -10.84 -10.11
N PRO A 109 -15.29 -11.36 -9.11
CA PRO A 109 -14.67 -12.31 -8.18
C PRO A 109 -14.04 -13.53 -8.85
N ASP A 110 -14.59 -13.97 -9.97
CA ASP A 110 -14.05 -15.15 -10.65
C ASP A 110 -12.81 -14.85 -11.47
N GLU A 111 -12.37 -13.60 -11.50
CA GLU A 111 -11.15 -13.21 -12.20
C GLU A 111 -9.96 -13.07 -11.27
N VAL A 112 -10.19 -13.23 -9.99
CA VAL A 112 -9.16 -12.98 -8.99
C VAL A 112 -8.38 -14.24 -8.68
#